data_3b7631fcd7e06c93a82f2de0e6876b8c
#
_entry.id   3b7631fcd7e06c93a82f2de0e6876b8c
#
_cell.length_a   1.000
_cell.length_b   1.000
_cell.length_c   1.000
_cell.angle_alpha   90.00
_cell.angle_beta   90.00
_cell.angle_gamma   90.00
#
_symmetry.space_group_name_H-M   'P 1'
#
loop_
_entity.id
_entity.type
_entity.pdbx_description
1 polymer ?
#
loop_
_entity_poly.entity_id
_entity_poly.type
_entity_poly.pdbx_seq_one_letter_code
_entity_poly.pdbx_strand_id
1 'polypeptide(L)'
;MEGSLNEDGFARALALTSGPALVEGTAGSGRTELLARKVAALAASGVAVERILVLTETAANRARLRERVADLLSGSFEEVWIETWPGLGERLLRDYALEAGIDPFFEVAGSADRLALLLDRLDELPLRRPEIRGNPSGLLAGLLERIDALKAEGIGPADLRDRARAAERGAAGRSEREVALRE
;
A
#
# COMPACT_ATOMS: atom_id res chain seq x y z
N MET A 1 -6.43 33.55 3.39
CA MET A 1 -6.93 33.42 2.00
C MET A 1 -7.09 31.92 1.76
N GLU A 2 -8.32 31.46 1.85
CA GLU A 2 -8.68 30.06 1.67
C GLU A 2 -8.49 29.70 0.19
N GLY A 3 -7.59 28.76 -0.07
CA GLY A 3 -7.36 28.22 -1.41
C GLY A 3 -8.46 27.26 -1.81
N SER A 4 -9.66 27.75 -2.06
CA SER A 4 -10.64 26.95 -2.81
C SER A 4 -10.11 26.74 -4.24
N LEU A 5 -10.35 25.54 -4.79
CA LEU A 5 -10.19 25.37 -6.24
C LEU A 5 -10.95 26.50 -6.93
N ASN A 6 -10.27 27.24 -7.80
CA ASN A 6 -10.89 28.28 -8.59
C ASN A 6 -12.06 27.62 -9.38
N GLU A 7 -13.23 28.26 -9.43
CA GLU A 7 -14.45 27.72 -10.07
C GLU A 7 -14.20 27.25 -11.49
N ASP A 8 -13.35 27.96 -12.24
CA ASP A 8 -12.94 27.57 -13.60
C ASP A 8 -12.14 26.28 -13.62
N GLY A 9 -11.21 26.10 -12.68
CA GLY A 9 -10.42 24.86 -12.53
C GLY A 9 -11.28 23.67 -12.18
N PHE A 10 -12.24 23.87 -11.30
CA PHE A 10 -13.20 22.85 -10.90
C PHE A 10 -14.08 22.41 -12.08
N ALA A 11 -14.67 23.37 -12.80
CA ALA A 11 -15.49 23.10 -13.97
C ALA A 11 -14.70 22.38 -15.09
N ARG A 12 -13.45 22.82 -15.35
CA ARG A 12 -12.56 22.18 -16.32
C ARG A 12 -12.24 20.75 -15.94
N ALA A 13 -11.92 20.48 -14.67
CA ALA A 13 -11.62 19.12 -14.19
C ALA A 13 -12.84 18.20 -14.31
N LEU A 14 -14.05 18.71 -14.04
CA LEU A 14 -15.29 17.94 -14.26
C LEU A 14 -15.56 17.65 -15.73
N ALA A 15 -15.29 18.58 -16.62
CA ALA A 15 -15.54 18.44 -18.06
C ALA A 15 -14.58 17.45 -18.76
N LEU A 16 -13.44 17.14 -18.18
CA LEU A 16 -12.49 16.19 -18.76
C LEU A 16 -13.11 14.77 -18.79
N THR A 17 -13.24 14.20 -19.97
CA THR A 17 -13.81 12.86 -20.18
C THR A 17 -12.76 11.82 -20.54
N SER A 18 -11.55 12.23 -20.91
CA SER A 18 -10.46 11.33 -21.33
C SER A 18 -9.08 11.96 -21.08
N GLY A 19 -8.07 11.10 -21.00
CA GLY A 19 -6.67 11.48 -20.77
C GLY A 19 -6.33 11.75 -19.30
N PRO A 20 -5.03 11.85 -18.99
CA PRO A 20 -4.56 12.14 -17.64
C PRO A 20 -4.82 13.59 -17.27
N ALA A 21 -5.19 13.83 -16.01
CA ALA A 21 -5.33 15.16 -15.43
C ALA A 21 -4.69 15.21 -14.05
N LEU A 22 -3.99 16.30 -13.75
CA LEU A 22 -3.45 16.59 -12.43
C LEU A 22 -4.23 17.76 -11.84
N VAL A 23 -4.75 17.56 -10.62
CA VAL A 23 -5.42 18.59 -9.86
C VAL A 23 -4.60 18.90 -8.61
N GLU A 24 -4.03 20.08 -8.56
CA GLU A 24 -3.27 20.58 -7.44
C GLU A 24 -4.13 21.46 -6.54
N GLY A 25 -3.93 21.35 -5.24
CA GLY A 25 -4.63 22.17 -4.26
C GLY A 25 -4.16 21.89 -2.84
N THR A 26 -4.29 22.88 -1.97
CA THR A 26 -3.98 22.77 -0.54
C THR A 26 -5.00 21.89 0.21
N ALA A 27 -4.72 21.57 1.46
CA ALA A 27 -5.72 20.92 2.32
C ALA A 27 -6.97 21.84 2.41
N GLY A 28 -8.17 21.23 2.35
CA GLY A 28 -9.43 21.98 2.35
C GLY A 28 -9.86 22.59 1.01
N SER A 29 -9.08 22.46 -0.06
CA SER A 29 -9.38 23.05 -1.38
C SER A 29 -10.57 22.42 -2.13
N GLY A 30 -11.24 21.40 -1.58
CA GLY A 30 -12.38 20.75 -2.22
C GLY A 30 -12.02 19.58 -3.15
N ARG A 31 -10.78 19.07 -3.15
CA ARG A 31 -10.37 17.91 -3.99
C ARG A 31 -11.25 16.69 -3.81
N THR A 32 -11.66 16.37 -2.58
CA THR A 32 -12.55 15.24 -2.29
C THR A 32 -13.94 15.46 -2.90
N GLU A 33 -14.47 16.68 -2.82
CA GLU A 33 -15.73 17.06 -3.45
C GLU A 33 -15.62 16.95 -4.97
N LEU A 34 -14.51 17.39 -5.55
CA LEU A 34 -14.24 17.25 -6.99
C LEU A 34 -14.27 15.78 -7.41
N LEU A 35 -13.62 14.88 -6.66
CA LEU A 35 -13.62 13.44 -6.95
C LEU A 35 -15.03 12.87 -6.89
N ALA A 36 -15.82 13.19 -5.86
CA ALA A 36 -17.19 12.71 -5.73
C ALA A 36 -18.06 13.17 -6.89
N ARG A 37 -17.99 14.45 -7.25
CA ARG A 37 -18.74 14.99 -8.41
C ARG A 37 -18.24 14.44 -9.74
N LYS A 38 -16.96 14.12 -9.85
CA LYS A 38 -16.41 13.47 -11.04
C LYS A 38 -16.98 12.07 -11.23
N VAL A 39 -17.08 11.30 -10.16
CA VAL A 39 -17.74 9.97 -10.20
C VAL A 39 -19.19 10.13 -10.67
N ALA A 40 -19.93 11.06 -10.07
CA ALA A 40 -21.32 11.30 -10.45
C ALA A 40 -21.45 11.76 -11.92
N ALA A 41 -20.58 12.63 -12.38
CA ALA A 41 -20.58 13.09 -13.78
C ALA A 41 -20.25 11.96 -14.77
N LEU A 42 -19.31 11.07 -14.44
CA LEU A 42 -19.00 9.89 -15.26
C LEU A 42 -20.19 8.93 -15.32
N ALA A 43 -20.82 8.63 -14.20
CA ALA A 43 -22.02 7.80 -14.17
C ALA A 43 -23.17 8.42 -14.99
N ALA A 44 -23.40 9.72 -14.82
CA ALA A 44 -24.42 10.46 -15.61
C ALA A 44 -24.10 10.47 -17.12
N SER A 45 -22.85 10.38 -17.53
CA SER A 45 -22.43 10.27 -18.93
C SER A 45 -22.55 8.85 -19.50
N GLY A 46 -23.04 7.88 -18.71
CA GLY A 46 -23.23 6.49 -19.13
C GLY A 46 -22.02 5.57 -18.89
N VAL A 47 -21.02 6.01 -18.14
CA VAL A 47 -19.95 5.10 -17.71
C VAL A 47 -20.53 4.16 -16.64
N ALA A 48 -20.41 2.86 -16.86
CA ALA A 48 -20.84 1.87 -15.87
C ALA A 48 -20.04 2.04 -14.57
N VAL A 49 -20.73 2.07 -13.45
CA VAL A 49 -20.16 2.41 -12.14
C VAL A 49 -19.07 1.42 -11.70
N GLU A 50 -19.19 0.16 -12.11
CA GLU A 50 -18.23 -0.93 -11.87
C GLU A 50 -16.87 -0.69 -12.59
N ARG A 51 -16.87 0.21 -13.57
CA ARG A 51 -15.66 0.61 -14.31
C ARG A 51 -14.99 1.84 -13.73
N ILE A 52 -15.52 2.39 -12.65
CA ILE A 52 -14.98 3.55 -11.97
C ILE A 52 -14.21 3.09 -10.73
N LEU A 53 -12.92 3.32 -10.71
CA LEU A 53 -12.06 3.08 -9.56
C LEU A 53 -11.57 4.41 -8.99
N VAL A 54 -11.77 4.61 -7.68
CA VAL A 54 -11.20 5.74 -6.94
C VAL A 54 -10.32 5.21 -5.83
N LEU A 55 -9.08 5.69 -5.78
CA LEU A 55 -8.13 5.31 -4.74
C LEU A 55 -7.91 6.47 -3.77
N THR A 56 -7.86 6.13 -2.49
CA THR A 56 -7.64 7.06 -1.38
C THR A 56 -6.48 6.57 -0.50
N GLU A 57 -5.89 7.47 0.25
CA GLU A 57 -4.76 7.11 1.12
C GLU A 57 -5.22 6.40 2.41
N THR A 58 -6.39 6.77 2.96
CA THR A 58 -6.82 6.29 4.27
C THR A 58 -8.25 5.75 4.25
N ALA A 59 -8.55 4.83 5.19
CA ALA A 59 -9.90 4.32 5.40
C ALA A 59 -10.91 5.44 5.74
N ALA A 60 -10.49 6.48 6.46
CA ALA A 60 -11.33 7.62 6.79
C ALA A 60 -11.69 8.42 5.54
N ASN A 61 -10.74 8.66 4.63
CA ASN A 61 -10.99 9.34 3.36
C ASN A 61 -11.90 8.48 2.46
N ARG A 62 -11.69 7.16 2.44
CA ARG A 62 -12.57 6.22 1.74
C ARG A 62 -14.00 6.32 2.23
N ALA A 63 -14.22 6.28 3.55
CA ALA A 63 -15.56 6.37 4.13
C ALA A 63 -16.27 7.69 3.76
N ARG A 64 -15.59 8.82 3.93
CA ARG A 64 -16.12 10.15 3.57
C ARG A 64 -16.45 10.25 2.09
N LEU A 65 -15.59 9.72 1.23
CA LEU A 65 -15.83 9.78 -0.21
C LEU A 65 -16.99 8.88 -0.62
N ARG A 66 -17.14 7.69 -0.03
CA ARG A 66 -18.30 6.81 -0.26
C ARG A 66 -19.60 7.49 0.14
N GLU A 67 -19.66 8.08 1.32
CA GLU A 67 -20.81 8.83 1.80
C GLU A 67 -21.16 9.96 0.82
N ARG A 68 -20.17 10.74 0.41
CA ARG A 68 -20.38 11.85 -0.51
C ARG A 68 -20.82 11.42 -1.92
N VAL A 69 -20.28 10.31 -2.43
CA VAL A 69 -20.70 9.72 -3.72
C VAL A 69 -22.15 9.21 -3.60
N ALA A 70 -22.50 8.58 -2.48
CA ALA A 70 -23.86 8.11 -2.22
C ALA A 70 -24.88 9.25 -2.27
N ASP A 71 -24.57 10.39 -1.69
CA ASP A 71 -25.40 11.60 -1.74
C ASP A 71 -25.65 12.11 -3.16
N LEU A 72 -24.69 11.93 -4.05
CA LEU A 72 -24.73 12.45 -5.42
C LEU A 72 -25.32 11.48 -6.44
N LEU A 73 -25.28 10.18 -6.16
CA LEU A 73 -25.82 9.13 -7.02
C LEU A 73 -27.18 8.70 -6.52
N SER A 74 -28.20 8.85 -7.35
CA SER A 74 -29.60 8.44 -7.05
C SER A 74 -29.84 6.93 -7.22
N GLY A 75 -28.80 6.07 -7.17
CA GLY A 75 -28.90 4.63 -7.44
C GLY A 75 -27.86 3.81 -6.70
N SER A 76 -27.58 2.60 -7.18
CA SER A 76 -26.57 1.70 -6.61
C SER A 76 -25.17 2.28 -6.72
N PHE A 77 -24.70 2.97 -5.68
CA PHE A 77 -23.33 3.45 -5.56
C PHE A 77 -22.39 2.37 -5.00
N GLU A 78 -22.93 1.26 -4.49
CA GLU A 78 -22.17 0.16 -3.87
C GLU A 78 -21.18 -0.51 -4.82
N GLU A 79 -21.45 -0.43 -6.10
CA GLU A 79 -20.62 -0.99 -7.18
C GLU A 79 -19.45 -0.10 -7.56
N VAL A 80 -19.42 1.18 -7.16
CA VAL A 80 -18.26 2.06 -7.39
C VAL A 80 -17.10 1.59 -6.52
N TRP A 81 -15.96 1.35 -7.15
CA TRP A 81 -14.75 0.92 -6.43
C TRP A 81 -14.07 2.12 -5.79
N ILE A 82 -14.39 2.38 -4.53
CA ILE A 82 -13.74 3.40 -3.71
C ILE A 82 -12.92 2.67 -2.65
N GLU A 83 -11.61 2.60 -2.87
CA GLU A 83 -10.72 1.77 -2.06
C GLU A 83 -9.47 2.53 -1.61
N THR A 84 -8.78 1.98 -0.60
CA THR A 84 -7.39 2.32 -0.33
C THR A 84 -6.48 1.45 -1.16
N TRP A 85 -5.19 1.80 -1.29
CA TRP A 85 -4.23 0.95 -1.98
C TRP A 85 -4.15 -0.48 -1.42
N PRO A 86 -4.06 -0.68 -0.08
CA PRO A 86 -4.13 -2.02 0.48
C PRO A 86 -5.48 -2.72 0.24
N GLY A 87 -6.59 -1.98 0.36
CA GLY A 87 -7.93 -2.53 0.14
C GLY A 87 -8.15 -2.98 -1.30
N LEU A 88 -7.63 -2.24 -2.29
CA LEU A 88 -7.64 -2.68 -3.68
C LEU A 88 -6.83 -3.96 -3.86
N GLY A 89 -5.63 -4.04 -3.27
CA GLY A 89 -4.80 -5.24 -3.31
C GLY A 89 -5.51 -6.46 -2.72
N GLU A 90 -6.14 -6.29 -1.57
CA GLU A 90 -6.93 -7.35 -0.92
C GLU A 90 -8.10 -7.82 -1.79
N ARG A 91 -8.84 -6.88 -2.39
CA ARG A 91 -9.94 -7.20 -3.28
C ARG A 91 -9.48 -7.96 -4.52
N LEU A 92 -8.42 -7.49 -5.18
CA LEU A 92 -7.85 -8.19 -6.34
C LEU A 92 -7.38 -9.60 -5.97
N LEU A 93 -6.74 -9.77 -4.81
CA LEU A 93 -6.32 -11.08 -4.33
C LEU A 93 -7.50 -12.01 -4.03
N ARG A 94 -8.65 -11.49 -3.59
CA ARG A 94 -9.87 -12.29 -3.41
C ARG A 94 -10.49 -12.68 -4.75
N ASP A 95 -10.59 -11.72 -5.66
CA ASP A 95 -11.20 -11.94 -6.99
C ASP A 95 -10.39 -12.93 -7.83
N TYR A 96 -9.06 -12.92 -7.68
CA TYR A 96 -8.12 -13.79 -8.41
C TYR A 96 -7.39 -14.81 -7.49
N ALA A 97 -8.05 -15.25 -6.42
CA ALA A 97 -7.42 -16.10 -5.41
C ALA A 97 -6.92 -17.43 -5.98
N LEU A 98 -7.70 -18.05 -6.85
CA LEU A 98 -7.35 -19.32 -7.48
C LEU A 98 -6.12 -19.18 -8.38
N GLU A 99 -6.04 -18.12 -9.18
CA GLU A 99 -4.91 -17.82 -10.05
C GLU A 99 -3.65 -17.48 -9.24
N ALA A 100 -3.85 -16.82 -8.10
CA ALA A 100 -2.77 -16.48 -7.16
C ALA A 100 -2.32 -17.68 -6.30
N GLY A 101 -3.07 -18.80 -6.34
CA GLY A 101 -2.79 -19.99 -5.54
C GLY A 101 -2.99 -19.77 -4.04
N ILE A 102 -3.92 -18.89 -3.66
CA ILE A 102 -4.25 -18.59 -2.26
C ILE A 102 -5.70 -18.96 -1.95
N ASP A 103 -6.00 -19.15 -0.66
CA ASP A 103 -7.36 -19.36 -0.21
C ASP A 103 -8.16 -18.04 -0.38
N PRO A 104 -9.33 -18.04 -1.09
CA PRO A 104 -10.16 -16.84 -1.21
C PRO A 104 -10.70 -16.32 0.13
N PHE A 105 -10.71 -17.15 1.16
CA PHE A 105 -11.11 -16.78 2.52
C PHE A 105 -9.94 -16.36 3.41
N PHE A 106 -8.79 -16.00 2.82
CA PHE A 106 -7.63 -15.53 3.56
C PHE A 106 -7.95 -14.32 4.44
N GLU A 107 -7.26 -14.22 5.56
CA GLU A 107 -7.28 -13.05 6.43
C GLU A 107 -5.99 -12.26 6.28
N VAL A 108 -6.10 -10.93 6.31
CA VAL A 108 -4.94 -10.04 6.28
C VAL A 108 -4.43 -9.84 7.70
N ALA A 109 -3.28 -10.44 8.00
CA ALA A 109 -2.66 -10.32 9.31
C ALA A 109 -2.17 -8.89 9.57
N GLY A 110 -2.65 -8.29 10.64
CA GLY A 110 -2.15 -7.02 11.16
C GLY A 110 -0.76 -7.13 11.79
N SER A 111 -0.17 -6.02 12.19
CA SER A 111 1.17 -6.01 12.81
C SER A 111 1.20 -6.82 14.12
N ALA A 112 0.14 -6.76 14.92
CA ALA A 112 0.03 -7.53 16.16
C ALA A 112 -0.05 -9.04 15.90
N ASP A 113 -0.86 -9.46 14.92
CA ASP A 113 -1.03 -10.86 14.56
C ASP A 113 0.27 -11.46 14.02
N ARG A 114 0.97 -10.70 13.17
CA ARG A 114 2.27 -11.08 12.62
C ARG A 114 3.34 -11.24 13.71
N LEU A 115 3.35 -10.33 14.69
CA LEU A 115 4.26 -10.41 15.83
C LEU A 115 3.93 -11.61 16.71
N ALA A 116 2.65 -11.87 17.00
CA ALA A 116 2.21 -13.03 17.76
C ALA A 116 2.63 -14.34 17.07
N LEU A 117 2.39 -14.46 15.76
CA LEU A 117 2.81 -15.62 14.96
C LEU A 117 4.32 -15.89 15.04
N LEU A 118 5.15 -14.84 15.00
CA LEU A 118 6.60 -15.00 15.12
C LEU A 118 7.04 -15.37 16.55
N LEU A 119 6.36 -14.83 17.56
CA LEU A 119 6.63 -15.18 18.95
C LEU A 119 6.28 -16.64 19.25
N ASP A 120 5.15 -17.12 18.74
CA ASP A 120 4.73 -18.52 18.90
C ASP A 120 5.70 -19.51 18.22
N ARG A 121 6.42 -19.05 17.20
CA ARG A 121 7.39 -19.87 16.45
C ARG A 121 8.83 -19.42 16.66
N LEU A 122 9.11 -18.76 17.78
CA LEU A 122 10.43 -18.20 18.06
C LEU A 122 11.55 -19.25 18.00
N ASP A 123 11.27 -20.47 18.47
CA ASP A 123 12.20 -21.59 18.49
C ASP A 123 12.54 -22.13 17.07
N GLU A 124 11.67 -21.87 16.09
CA GLU A 124 11.89 -22.26 14.70
C GLU A 124 12.75 -21.23 13.93
N LEU A 125 12.90 -20.02 14.48
CA LEU A 125 13.66 -18.96 13.82
C LEU A 125 15.15 -19.18 14.02
N PRO A 126 16.00 -19.05 12.97
CA PRO A 126 17.44 -19.21 13.05
C PRO A 126 18.12 -17.98 13.69
N LEU A 127 17.60 -17.54 14.82
CA LEU A 127 18.12 -16.42 15.59
C LEU A 127 19.17 -16.90 16.60
N ARG A 128 20.23 -16.12 16.79
CA ARG A 128 21.23 -16.44 17.80
C ARG A 128 20.66 -16.15 19.21
N ARG A 129 20.84 -17.07 20.16
CA ARG A 129 20.36 -16.92 21.53
C ARG A 129 20.72 -15.60 22.22
N PRO A 130 21.92 -14.99 22.02
CA PRO A 130 22.20 -13.66 22.59
C PRO A 130 21.33 -12.54 22.04
N GLU A 131 20.86 -12.64 20.82
CA GLU A 131 20.02 -11.62 20.16
C GLU A 131 18.59 -11.62 20.73
N ILE A 132 18.14 -12.76 21.26
CA ILE A 132 16.79 -12.96 21.81
C ILE A 132 16.74 -12.56 23.31
N ARG A 133 17.92 -12.46 23.99
CA ARG A 133 17.98 -12.14 25.42
C ARG A 133 17.51 -10.69 25.67
N GLY A 134 16.47 -10.56 26.49
CA GLY A 134 15.97 -9.30 27.03
C GLY A 134 14.64 -8.86 26.46
N ASN A 135 14.53 -8.61 25.15
CA ASN A 135 13.27 -8.16 24.52
C ASN A 135 13.05 -8.83 23.14
N PRO A 136 12.59 -10.08 23.09
CA PRO A 136 12.33 -10.75 21.82
C PRO A 136 11.25 -10.05 21.00
N SER A 137 10.22 -9.50 21.63
CA SER A 137 9.14 -8.78 20.96
C SER A 137 9.66 -7.54 20.21
N GLY A 138 10.55 -6.76 20.84
CA GLY A 138 11.16 -5.58 20.22
C GLY A 138 12.07 -5.96 19.05
N LEU A 139 12.84 -7.04 19.16
CA LEU A 139 13.66 -7.56 18.08
C LEU A 139 12.79 -7.97 16.88
N LEU A 140 11.73 -8.76 17.12
CA LEU A 140 10.84 -9.23 16.06
C LEU A 140 10.05 -8.10 15.40
N ALA A 141 9.60 -7.12 16.19
CA ALA A 141 8.94 -5.93 15.65
C ALA A 141 9.88 -5.17 14.69
N GLY A 142 11.12 -4.94 15.08
CA GLY A 142 12.12 -4.30 14.23
C GLY A 142 12.47 -5.12 12.96
N LEU A 143 12.45 -6.46 13.04
CA LEU A 143 12.60 -7.32 11.87
C LEU A 143 11.41 -7.19 10.93
N LEU A 144 10.18 -7.17 11.44
CA LEU A 144 8.97 -6.99 10.64
C LEU A 144 8.98 -5.64 9.90
N GLU A 145 9.36 -4.55 10.56
CA GLU A 145 9.50 -3.23 9.93
C GLU A 145 10.51 -3.24 8.79
N ARG A 146 11.65 -3.91 8.98
CA ARG A 146 12.67 -4.06 7.91
C ARG A 146 12.18 -4.91 6.74
N ILE A 147 11.44 -5.98 7.03
CA ILE A 147 10.83 -6.82 5.99
C ILE A 147 9.83 -6.00 5.17
N ASP A 148 9.02 -5.18 5.83
CA ASP A 148 8.05 -4.32 5.16
C ASP A 148 8.72 -3.27 4.28
N ALA A 149 9.79 -2.64 4.76
CA ALA A 149 10.58 -1.71 3.97
C ALA A 149 11.19 -2.38 2.72
N LEU A 150 11.77 -3.57 2.87
CA LEU A 150 12.32 -4.33 1.73
C LEU A 150 11.25 -4.72 0.72
N LYS A 151 10.09 -5.17 1.19
CA LYS A 151 8.94 -5.48 0.31
C LYS A 151 8.44 -4.24 -0.44
N ALA A 152 8.41 -3.08 0.22
CA ALA A 152 8.03 -1.82 -0.43
C ALA A 152 9.01 -1.42 -1.55
N GLU A 153 10.28 -1.81 -1.44
CA GLU A 153 11.29 -1.64 -2.49
C GLU A 153 11.27 -2.77 -3.55
N GLY A 154 10.35 -3.72 -3.46
CA GLY A 154 10.28 -4.88 -4.35
C GLY A 154 11.37 -5.93 -4.13
N ILE A 155 12.07 -5.88 -2.99
CA ILE A 155 13.15 -6.81 -2.66
C ILE A 155 12.58 -8.08 -2.03
N GLY A 156 12.66 -9.19 -2.75
CA GLY A 156 12.24 -10.50 -2.27
C GLY A 156 13.30 -11.23 -1.44
N PRO A 157 12.93 -12.37 -0.81
CA PRO A 157 13.87 -13.16 -0.02
C PRO A 157 15.07 -13.72 -0.81
N ALA A 158 14.91 -13.97 -2.12
CA ALA A 158 15.97 -14.41 -3.01
C ALA A 158 16.99 -13.28 -3.22
N ASP A 159 16.50 -12.10 -3.59
CA ASP A 159 17.33 -10.91 -3.82
C ASP A 159 18.13 -10.53 -2.57
N LEU A 160 17.49 -10.60 -1.39
CA LEU A 160 18.15 -10.31 -0.12
C LEU A 160 19.27 -11.32 0.16
N ARG A 161 19.04 -12.62 -0.09
CA ARG A 161 20.08 -13.65 0.06
C ARG A 161 21.28 -13.42 -0.88
N ASP A 162 21.01 -13.04 -2.12
CA ASP A 162 22.07 -12.80 -3.10
C ASP A 162 22.88 -11.55 -2.75
N ARG A 163 22.23 -10.49 -2.26
CA ARG A 163 22.89 -9.30 -1.72
C ARG A 163 23.75 -9.62 -0.50
N ALA A 164 23.27 -10.44 0.43
CA ALA A 164 24.02 -10.85 1.61
C ALA A 164 25.28 -11.64 1.21
N ARG A 165 25.15 -12.63 0.32
CA ARG A 165 26.29 -13.40 -0.21
C ARG A 165 27.30 -12.52 -0.95
N ALA A 166 26.85 -11.52 -1.70
CA ALA A 166 27.73 -10.58 -2.38
C ALA A 166 28.52 -9.71 -1.37
N ALA A 167 27.84 -9.26 -0.31
CA ALA A 167 28.47 -8.48 0.76
C ALA A 167 29.53 -9.30 1.52
N GLU A 168 29.24 -10.57 1.83
CA GLU A 168 30.20 -11.50 2.48
C GLU A 168 31.44 -11.72 1.61
N ARG A 169 31.27 -11.99 0.31
CA ARG A 169 32.40 -12.12 -0.64
C ARG A 169 33.23 -10.84 -0.71
N GLY A 170 32.57 -9.68 -0.74
CA GLY A 170 33.27 -8.38 -0.76
C GLY A 170 34.00 -8.06 0.55
N ALA A 171 33.51 -8.53 1.69
CA ALA A 171 34.18 -8.41 2.98
C ALA A 171 35.40 -9.34 3.08
N ALA A 172 35.29 -10.60 2.64
CA ALA A 172 36.38 -11.56 2.60
C ALA A 172 37.55 -11.07 1.71
N GLY A 173 37.23 -10.59 0.50
CA GLY A 173 38.26 -10.06 -0.41
C GLY A 173 38.94 -8.76 0.07
N ARG A 174 38.29 -7.96 0.92
CA ARG A 174 38.93 -6.83 1.60
C ARG A 174 39.87 -7.26 2.71
N SER A 175 39.44 -8.23 3.52
CA SER A 175 40.28 -8.78 4.59
C SER A 175 41.56 -9.45 4.04
N GLU A 176 41.46 -10.22 2.96
CA GLU A 176 42.63 -10.82 2.29
C GLU A 176 43.60 -9.76 1.73
N ARG A 177 43.08 -8.67 1.15
CA ARG A 177 43.91 -7.56 0.65
C ARG A 177 44.59 -6.78 1.77
N GLU A 178 43.91 -6.58 2.91
CA GLU A 178 44.51 -5.92 4.08
C GLU A 178 45.61 -6.76 4.73
N VAL A 179 45.47 -8.09 4.72
CA VAL A 179 46.54 -9.01 5.19
C VAL A 179 47.73 -8.98 4.25
N ALA A 180 47.49 -9.06 2.92
CA ALA A 180 48.58 -9.03 1.91
C ALA A 180 49.33 -7.68 1.83
N LEU A 181 48.77 -6.59 2.35
CA LEU A 181 49.46 -5.29 2.41
C LEU A 181 50.30 -5.11 3.68
N ARG A 182 50.28 -6.06 4.62
CA ARG A 182 51.03 -6.05 5.87
C ARG A 182 52.26 -7.00 5.84
N GLU A 183 52.39 -7.80 4.81
CA GLU A 183 53.59 -8.62 4.46
C GLU A 183 54.47 -7.88 3.46
#